data_3112634b8b0c00fe108ccb635096973c
#
_entry.id   3112634b8b0c00fe108ccb635096973c
#
_cell.length_a   1.000
_cell.length_b   1.000
_cell.length_c   1.000
_cell.angle_alpha   90.00
_cell.angle_beta   90.00
_cell.angle_gamma   90.00
#
_symmetry.space_group_name_H-M   'P 1'
#
loop_
_entity.id
_entity.type
_entity.pdbx_description
1 polymer ?
#
loop_
_entity_poly.entity_id
_entity_poly.type
_entity_poly.pdbx_seq_one_letter_code
_entity_poly.pdbx_strand_id
1 'polypeptide(L)'
;NLHYLAEKGELQRVRRGVYAKKNHKKRFSIVLDQSILKKAKIVAQELPYAMYCVWNVAVLQNYARHQFASNYDIIEVEKEALDAAVEILSDIDSWSIQEKNFQSLPSALTAKRGTVVKRLLHEAPLEMRDGVWVPKLEKIVVDLLCDSPALAFIQGAEATTIIANLLNIYTFNWSKASRYASRRGKKEQIEKIYSNYRQNNQ
;
A
#
# COMPACT_ATOMS: atom_id res chain seq x y z
N ASN A 1 20.06 13.47 32.73
CA ASN A 1 21.27 13.67 31.94
C ASN A 1 21.02 13.18 30.53
N LEU A 2 21.18 14.07 29.52
CA LEU A 2 20.91 13.76 28.10
C LEU A 2 21.78 12.61 27.57
N HIS A 3 23.00 12.48 28.08
CA HIS A 3 23.90 11.38 27.70
C HIS A 3 23.36 10.02 28.17
N TYR A 4 22.84 9.95 29.38
CA TYR A 4 22.21 8.75 29.92
C TYR A 4 20.97 8.31 29.15
N LEU A 5 20.12 9.28 28.72
CA LEU A 5 18.96 8.99 27.88
C LEU A 5 19.36 8.52 26.47
N ALA A 6 20.51 9.01 25.95
CA ALA A 6 21.04 8.53 24.69
C ALA A 6 21.59 7.10 24.80
N GLU A 7 22.26 6.77 25.91
CA GLU A 7 22.74 5.40 26.20
C GLU A 7 21.57 4.42 26.39
N LYS A 8 20.49 4.85 27.04
CA LYS A 8 19.24 4.09 27.11
C LYS A 8 18.50 3.96 25.76
N GLY A 9 18.96 4.64 24.73
CA GLY A 9 18.33 4.60 23.41
C GLY A 9 17.06 5.44 23.28
N GLU A 10 16.73 6.28 24.24
CA GLU A 10 15.58 7.20 24.19
C GLU A 10 15.87 8.46 23.37
N LEU A 11 17.14 8.86 23.33
CA LEU A 11 17.62 9.98 22.53
C LEU A 11 18.69 9.52 21.53
N GLN A 12 18.77 10.21 20.40
CA GLN A 12 19.85 10.08 19.43
C GLN A 12 20.69 11.34 19.47
N ARG A 13 22.02 11.20 19.61
CA ARG A 13 22.94 12.32 19.51
C ARG A 13 23.05 12.75 18.04
N VAL A 14 22.64 13.96 17.72
CA VAL A 14 22.70 14.54 16.37
C VAL A 14 24.05 15.20 16.13
N ARG A 15 24.56 15.96 17.12
CA ARG A 15 25.89 16.58 17.15
C ARG A 15 26.29 16.86 18.60
N ARG A 16 27.49 17.37 18.82
CA ARG A 16 27.98 17.68 20.17
C ARG A 16 26.99 18.62 20.89
N GLY A 17 26.46 18.17 22.02
CA GLY A 17 25.48 18.91 22.82
C GLY A 17 24.05 18.94 22.31
N VAL A 18 23.73 18.33 21.12
CA VAL A 18 22.38 18.31 20.53
C VAL A 18 21.88 16.87 20.46
N TYR A 19 20.73 16.64 21.09
CA TYR A 19 20.06 15.34 21.11
C TYR A 19 18.64 15.50 20.56
N ALA A 20 18.20 14.54 19.78
CA ALA A 20 16.83 14.42 19.30
C ALA A 20 16.16 13.19 19.94
N LYS A 21 14.85 13.25 20.14
CA LYS A 21 14.09 12.07 20.57
C LYS A 21 14.24 11.00 19.49
N LYS A 22 14.65 9.79 19.90
CA LYS A 22 14.76 8.67 18.94
C LYS A 22 13.36 8.28 18.52
N ASN A 23 13.00 8.68 17.33
CA ASN A 23 11.70 8.37 16.76
C ASN A 23 11.74 6.91 16.28
N HIS A 24 11.35 5.97 17.14
CA HIS A 24 11.30 4.54 16.84
C HIS A 24 10.10 4.25 15.94
N LYS A 25 10.17 4.72 14.69
CA LYS A 25 9.16 4.32 13.70
C LYS A 25 9.22 2.82 13.46
N LYS A 26 8.06 2.22 13.43
CA LYS A 26 7.90 0.78 13.18
C LYS A 26 8.16 0.49 11.69
N ARG A 27 8.52 -0.73 11.37
CA ARG A 27 8.48 -1.21 9.98
C ARG A 27 7.03 -1.52 9.63
N PHE A 28 6.56 -1.02 8.49
CA PHE A 28 5.24 -1.37 7.97
C PHE A 28 5.21 -2.85 7.56
N SER A 29 4.11 -3.50 7.86
CA SER A 29 3.89 -4.90 7.50
C SER A 29 2.40 -5.12 7.26
N ILE A 30 2.06 -5.74 6.14
CA ILE A 30 0.70 -6.18 5.84
C ILE A 30 0.48 -7.55 6.47
N VAL A 31 -0.65 -7.71 7.15
CA VAL A 31 -1.14 -9.00 7.61
C VAL A 31 -2.10 -9.54 6.55
N LEU A 32 -1.82 -10.72 6.04
CA LEU A 32 -2.64 -11.42 5.06
C LEU A 32 -3.49 -12.49 5.77
N ASP A 33 -4.77 -12.55 5.45
CA ASP A 33 -5.61 -13.66 5.89
C ASP A 33 -5.49 -14.88 4.97
N GLN A 34 -6.07 -15.99 5.40
CA GLN A 34 -5.99 -17.26 4.65
C GLN A 34 -6.66 -17.19 3.28
N SER A 35 -7.71 -16.37 3.13
CA SER A 35 -8.40 -16.21 1.85
C SER A 35 -7.48 -15.59 0.80
N ILE A 36 -6.84 -14.46 1.11
CA ILE A 36 -5.94 -13.80 0.16
C ILE A 36 -4.67 -14.63 -0.09
N LEU A 37 -4.16 -15.34 0.91
CA LEU A 37 -3.03 -16.27 0.74
C LEU A 37 -3.38 -17.41 -0.23
N LYS A 38 -4.60 -17.96 -0.14
CA LYS A 38 -5.08 -18.98 -1.08
C LYS A 38 -5.13 -18.44 -2.51
N LYS A 39 -5.71 -17.26 -2.70
CA LYS A 39 -5.78 -16.59 -4.01
C LYS A 39 -4.39 -16.34 -4.60
N ALA A 40 -3.48 -15.79 -3.79
CA ALA A 40 -2.11 -15.53 -4.21
C ALA A 40 -1.37 -16.80 -4.66
N LYS A 41 -1.55 -17.90 -3.95
CA LYS A 41 -0.95 -19.21 -4.32
C LYS A 41 -1.52 -19.73 -5.64
N ILE A 42 -2.84 -19.63 -5.85
CA ILE A 42 -3.47 -20.05 -7.11
C ILE A 42 -2.95 -19.18 -8.27
N VAL A 43 -2.91 -17.86 -8.11
CA VAL A 43 -2.36 -16.97 -9.14
C VAL A 43 -0.90 -17.33 -9.45
N ALA A 44 -0.08 -17.59 -8.43
CA ALA A 44 1.31 -17.98 -8.62
C ALA A 44 1.48 -19.33 -9.33
N GLN A 45 0.57 -20.28 -9.12
CA GLN A 45 0.58 -21.60 -9.76
C GLN A 45 0.11 -21.54 -11.20
N GLU A 46 -0.98 -20.82 -11.46
CA GLU A 46 -1.60 -20.73 -12.80
C GLU A 46 -0.85 -19.74 -13.71
N LEU A 47 -0.18 -18.74 -13.13
CA LEU A 47 0.59 -17.72 -13.85
C LEU A 47 2.05 -17.68 -13.39
N PRO A 48 2.82 -18.78 -13.55
CA PRO A 48 4.14 -18.94 -12.93
C PRO A 48 5.20 -17.96 -13.42
N TYR A 49 4.99 -17.34 -14.58
CA TYR A 49 5.93 -16.40 -15.19
C TYR A 49 5.52 -14.93 -14.98
N ALA A 50 4.33 -14.67 -14.43
CA ALA A 50 3.85 -13.31 -14.21
C ALA A 50 4.24 -12.82 -12.82
N MET A 51 4.81 -11.63 -12.75
CA MET A 51 4.93 -10.93 -11.46
C MET A 51 3.55 -10.53 -10.96
N TYR A 52 3.32 -10.72 -9.67
CA TYR A 52 2.08 -10.37 -9.01
C TYR A 52 2.31 -9.66 -7.67
N CYS A 53 1.28 -9.03 -7.16
CA CYS A 53 1.27 -8.43 -5.83
C CYS A 53 -0.15 -8.52 -5.25
N VAL A 54 -0.27 -8.85 -3.97
CA VAL A 54 -1.57 -9.03 -3.32
C VAL A 54 -1.67 -8.23 -2.04
N TRP A 55 -2.83 -7.66 -1.78
CA TRP A 55 -3.17 -7.01 -0.51
C TRP A 55 -4.66 -6.78 -0.40
N ASN A 56 -5.17 -6.46 0.79
CA ASN A 56 -6.57 -6.13 1.01
C ASN A 56 -6.71 -4.65 1.40
N VAL A 57 -7.70 -3.97 0.83
CA VAL A 57 -7.93 -2.54 1.10
C VAL A 57 -8.24 -2.24 2.55
N ALA A 58 -8.77 -3.20 3.31
CA ALA A 58 -9.07 -3.04 4.72
C ALA A 58 -7.83 -2.74 5.58
N VAL A 59 -6.61 -2.99 5.09
CA VAL A 59 -5.36 -2.59 5.77
C VAL A 59 -5.31 -1.08 6.03
N LEU A 60 -5.97 -0.28 5.19
CA LEU A 60 -6.01 1.18 5.30
C LEU A 60 -7.01 1.68 6.34
N GLN A 61 -7.95 0.84 6.78
CA GLN A 61 -9.00 1.19 7.74
C GLN A 61 -8.48 1.80 9.03
N ASN A 62 -7.39 1.23 9.57
CA ASN A 62 -6.79 1.67 10.83
C ASN A 62 -6.10 3.05 10.74
N TYR A 63 -5.95 3.60 9.55
CA TYR A 63 -5.30 4.88 9.29
C TYR A 63 -6.28 5.94 8.79
N ALA A 64 -7.51 5.51 8.45
CA ALA A 64 -8.57 6.38 7.98
C ALA A 64 -9.22 7.16 9.13
N ARG A 65 -9.73 8.35 8.84
CA ARG A 65 -10.51 9.15 9.78
C ARG A 65 -11.93 8.59 9.92
N HIS A 66 -12.48 8.11 8.81
CA HIS A 66 -13.81 7.53 8.75
C HIS A 66 -13.73 6.07 8.36
N GLN A 67 -14.58 5.24 8.97
CA GLN A 67 -14.71 3.86 8.56
C GLN A 67 -15.33 3.78 7.17
N PHE A 68 -14.78 2.93 6.32
CA PHE A 68 -15.36 2.59 5.02
C PHE A 68 -15.75 1.12 4.97
N ALA A 69 -16.85 0.85 4.25
CA ALA A 69 -17.39 -0.52 4.15
C ALA A 69 -16.62 -1.39 3.14
N SER A 70 -15.71 -0.81 2.36
CA SER A 70 -14.98 -1.52 1.32
C SER A 70 -14.04 -2.56 1.94
N ASN A 71 -14.25 -3.82 1.56
CA ASN A 71 -13.43 -4.95 1.98
C ASN A 71 -13.26 -5.93 0.81
N TYR A 72 -12.31 -5.66 -0.06
CA TYR A 72 -11.95 -6.52 -1.19
C TYR A 72 -10.45 -6.63 -1.33
N ASP A 73 -10.05 -7.69 -2.00
CA ASP A 73 -8.65 -7.94 -2.29
C ASP A 73 -8.25 -7.21 -3.57
N ILE A 74 -7.04 -6.69 -3.59
CA ILE A 74 -6.39 -6.19 -4.79
C ILE A 74 -5.30 -7.19 -5.17
N ILE A 75 -5.41 -7.70 -6.39
CA ILE A 75 -4.39 -8.54 -6.99
C ILE A 75 -3.88 -7.80 -8.22
N GLU A 76 -2.61 -7.48 -8.20
CA GLU A 76 -1.95 -6.81 -9.31
C GLU A 76 -1.08 -7.81 -10.04
N VAL A 77 -1.20 -7.83 -11.37
CA VAL A 77 -0.41 -8.69 -12.27
C VAL A 77 0.10 -7.88 -13.46
N GLU A 78 1.05 -8.40 -14.17
CA GLU A 78 1.51 -7.80 -15.43
C GLU A 78 0.35 -7.64 -16.41
N LYS A 79 0.48 -6.67 -17.33
CA LYS A 79 -0.60 -6.27 -18.24
C LYS A 79 -1.17 -7.46 -19.02
N GLU A 80 -0.29 -8.32 -19.50
CA GLU A 80 -0.60 -9.47 -20.34
C GLU A 80 -1.35 -10.58 -19.60
N ALA A 81 -1.25 -10.59 -18.25
CA ALA A 81 -1.88 -11.58 -17.38
C ALA A 81 -3.23 -11.11 -16.79
N LEU A 82 -3.70 -9.90 -17.10
CA LEU A 82 -4.90 -9.32 -16.46
C LEU A 82 -6.16 -10.16 -16.70
N ASP A 83 -6.42 -10.55 -17.94
CA ASP A 83 -7.64 -11.30 -18.28
C ASP A 83 -7.62 -12.70 -17.67
N ALA A 84 -6.48 -13.41 -17.78
CA ALA A 84 -6.28 -14.72 -17.19
C ALA A 84 -6.43 -14.68 -15.66
N ALA A 85 -5.89 -13.65 -14.99
CA ALA A 85 -6.03 -13.52 -13.54
C ALA A 85 -7.50 -13.30 -13.11
N VAL A 86 -8.28 -12.53 -13.88
CA VAL A 86 -9.72 -12.37 -13.61
C VAL A 86 -10.45 -13.71 -13.77
N GLU A 87 -10.18 -14.45 -14.84
CA GLU A 87 -10.78 -15.76 -15.10
C GLU A 87 -10.50 -16.74 -13.94
N ILE A 88 -9.23 -16.93 -13.60
CA ILE A 88 -8.79 -17.80 -12.49
C ILE A 88 -9.49 -17.43 -11.17
N LEU A 89 -9.58 -16.14 -10.87
CA LEU A 89 -10.14 -15.67 -9.61
C LEU A 89 -11.67 -15.73 -9.59
N SER A 90 -12.34 -15.69 -10.75
CA SER A 90 -13.79 -15.81 -10.85
C SER A 90 -14.32 -17.17 -10.41
N ASP A 91 -13.49 -18.20 -10.46
CA ASP A 91 -13.85 -19.55 -10.01
C ASP A 91 -13.87 -19.70 -8.47
N ILE A 92 -13.22 -18.76 -7.77
CA ILE A 92 -13.03 -18.87 -6.31
C ILE A 92 -13.57 -17.69 -5.51
N ASP A 93 -13.94 -16.60 -6.18
CA ASP A 93 -14.48 -15.40 -5.55
C ASP A 93 -15.97 -15.21 -5.86
N SER A 94 -16.65 -14.43 -5.00
CA SER A 94 -18.01 -13.98 -5.29
C SER A 94 -18.08 -13.07 -6.51
N TRP A 95 -16.99 -12.36 -6.80
CA TRP A 95 -16.78 -11.55 -8.00
C TRP A 95 -15.28 -11.27 -8.16
N SER A 96 -14.83 -11.21 -9.42
CA SER A 96 -13.51 -10.77 -9.81
C SER A 96 -13.63 -9.89 -11.03
N ILE A 97 -12.95 -8.76 -11.05
CA ILE A 97 -13.08 -7.78 -12.12
C ILE A 97 -11.80 -6.98 -12.34
N GLN A 98 -11.53 -6.59 -13.57
CA GLN A 98 -10.47 -5.63 -13.82
C GLN A 98 -10.82 -4.25 -13.25
N GLU A 99 -9.81 -3.55 -12.73
CA GLU A 99 -9.97 -2.22 -12.12
C GLU A 99 -10.73 -1.23 -13.02
N LYS A 100 -10.49 -1.23 -14.34
CA LYS A 100 -11.17 -0.33 -15.27
C LYS A 100 -12.70 -0.48 -15.29
N ASN A 101 -13.20 -1.65 -14.93
CA ASN A 101 -14.63 -1.98 -14.90
C ASN A 101 -15.22 -1.94 -13.48
N PHE A 102 -14.43 -1.61 -12.47
CA PHE A 102 -14.85 -1.69 -11.06
C PHE A 102 -16.07 -0.81 -10.75
N GLN A 103 -16.15 0.37 -11.34
CA GLN A 103 -17.29 1.28 -11.14
C GLN A 103 -18.62 0.77 -11.72
N SER A 104 -18.57 -0.18 -12.65
CA SER A 104 -19.77 -0.83 -13.23
C SER A 104 -20.31 -1.97 -12.37
N LEU A 105 -19.61 -2.35 -11.29
CA LEU A 105 -20.01 -3.44 -10.42
C LEU A 105 -21.24 -3.04 -9.58
N PRO A 106 -22.33 -3.83 -9.59
CA PRO A 106 -23.49 -3.55 -8.76
C PRO A 106 -23.14 -3.48 -7.26
N SER A 107 -23.71 -2.51 -6.54
CA SER A 107 -23.44 -2.31 -5.11
C SER A 107 -23.77 -3.54 -4.25
N ALA A 108 -24.76 -4.32 -4.64
CA ALA A 108 -25.09 -5.59 -3.98
C ALA A 108 -23.95 -6.62 -4.04
N LEU A 109 -23.12 -6.60 -5.09
CA LEU A 109 -21.95 -7.46 -5.19
C LEU A 109 -20.77 -6.92 -4.37
N THR A 110 -20.58 -5.61 -4.33
CA THR A 110 -19.49 -5.00 -3.53
C THR A 110 -19.67 -5.18 -2.03
N ALA A 111 -20.89 -5.51 -1.57
CA ALA A 111 -21.14 -5.92 -0.19
C ALA A 111 -20.52 -7.29 0.16
N LYS A 112 -20.21 -8.12 -0.85
CA LYS A 112 -19.49 -9.37 -0.69
C LYS A 112 -18.01 -9.17 -0.96
N ARG A 113 -17.16 -9.93 -0.28
CA ARG A 113 -15.73 -9.92 -0.56
C ARG A 113 -15.46 -10.50 -1.95
N GLY A 114 -14.66 -9.81 -2.72
CA GLY A 114 -14.21 -10.22 -4.05
C GLY A 114 -12.83 -9.67 -4.36
N THR A 115 -12.44 -9.66 -5.62
CA THR A 115 -11.11 -9.23 -6.04
C THR A 115 -11.17 -8.21 -7.18
N VAL A 116 -10.43 -7.12 -7.01
CA VAL A 116 -10.08 -6.20 -8.10
C VAL A 116 -8.71 -6.60 -8.65
N VAL A 117 -8.70 -6.95 -9.93
CA VAL A 117 -7.45 -7.22 -10.66
C VAL A 117 -7.00 -5.96 -11.36
N LYS A 118 -5.76 -5.55 -11.11
CA LYS A 118 -5.20 -4.35 -11.72
C LYS A 118 -3.77 -4.58 -12.23
N ARG A 119 -3.30 -3.66 -13.07
CA ARG A 119 -1.97 -3.75 -13.64
C ARG A 119 -0.91 -3.47 -12.58
N LEU A 120 0.01 -4.41 -12.40
CA LEU A 120 1.26 -4.20 -11.70
C LEU A 120 2.24 -3.44 -12.61
N LEU A 121 2.78 -2.35 -12.10
CA LEU A 121 3.82 -1.62 -12.82
C LEU A 121 5.20 -2.20 -12.50
N HIS A 122 6.04 -2.24 -13.51
CA HIS A 122 7.44 -2.65 -13.35
C HIS A 122 8.17 -1.82 -12.29
N GLU A 123 9.03 -2.48 -11.49
CA GLU A 123 9.75 -1.89 -10.36
C GLU A 123 8.84 -1.28 -9.25
N ALA A 124 7.59 -1.71 -9.13
CA ALA A 124 6.78 -1.36 -7.98
C ALA A 124 7.49 -1.82 -6.69
N PRO A 125 7.49 -1.00 -5.61
CA PRO A 125 8.10 -1.40 -4.35
C PRO A 125 7.33 -2.55 -3.70
N LEU A 126 7.87 -3.76 -3.82
CA LEU A 126 7.30 -4.99 -3.26
C LEU A 126 8.22 -5.61 -2.21
N GLU A 127 7.67 -6.48 -1.38
CA GLU A 127 8.41 -7.38 -0.51
C GLU A 127 7.73 -8.76 -0.46
N MET A 128 8.53 -9.79 -0.17
CA MET A 128 8.01 -11.14 0.06
C MET A 128 7.52 -11.25 1.50
N ARG A 129 6.30 -11.76 1.67
CA ARG A 129 5.69 -12.01 2.97
C ARG A 129 4.88 -13.31 2.91
N ASP A 130 5.10 -14.21 3.84
CA ASP A 130 4.41 -15.52 3.89
C ASP A 130 4.42 -16.28 2.56
N GLY A 131 5.51 -16.14 1.78
CA GLY A 131 5.68 -16.77 0.48
C GLY A 131 4.98 -16.07 -0.68
N VAL A 132 4.40 -14.89 -0.49
CA VAL A 132 3.71 -14.12 -1.54
C VAL A 132 4.23 -12.68 -1.61
N TRP A 133 4.09 -12.05 -2.77
CA TRP A 133 4.48 -10.67 -2.97
C TRP A 133 3.40 -9.71 -2.48
N VAL A 134 3.81 -8.75 -1.63
CA VAL A 134 2.94 -7.70 -1.09
C VAL A 134 3.53 -6.32 -1.35
N PRO A 135 2.70 -5.25 -1.39
CA PRO A 135 3.21 -3.90 -1.56
C PRO A 135 3.94 -3.44 -0.31
N LYS A 136 5.06 -2.73 -0.50
CA LYS A 136 5.68 -1.92 0.54
C LYS A 136 4.87 -0.65 0.78
N LEU A 137 5.13 0.00 1.91
CA LEU A 137 4.49 1.26 2.26
C LEU A 137 4.64 2.33 1.16
N GLU A 138 5.81 2.38 0.52
CA GLU A 138 6.11 3.32 -0.55
C GLU A 138 5.17 3.18 -1.74
N LYS A 139 4.82 1.92 -2.09
CA LYS A 139 3.85 1.65 -3.15
C LYS A 139 2.45 2.11 -2.73
N ILE A 140 2.00 1.73 -1.55
CA ILE A 140 0.67 2.09 -1.04
C ILE A 140 0.49 3.61 -1.03
N VAL A 141 1.45 4.34 -0.47
CA VAL A 141 1.39 5.82 -0.39
C VAL A 141 1.31 6.45 -1.78
N VAL A 142 2.10 5.98 -2.73
CA VAL A 142 2.05 6.51 -4.11
C VAL A 142 0.75 6.14 -4.80
N ASP A 143 0.24 4.93 -4.62
CA ASP A 143 -1.02 4.49 -5.24
C ASP A 143 -2.23 5.27 -4.70
N LEU A 144 -2.22 5.67 -3.43
CA LEU A 144 -3.23 6.56 -2.84
C LEU A 144 -3.26 7.96 -3.46
N LEU A 145 -2.18 8.39 -4.11
CA LEU A 145 -2.13 9.67 -4.86
C LEU A 145 -2.63 9.52 -6.30
N CYS A 146 -2.87 8.31 -6.74
CA CYS A 146 -3.28 8.04 -8.11
C CYS A 146 -4.81 7.97 -8.22
N ASP A 147 -5.33 8.37 -9.39
CA ASP A 147 -6.74 8.21 -9.72
C ASP A 147 -7.01 6.73 -10.07
N SER A 148 -7.31 5.96 -9.03
CA SER A 148 -7.56 4.51 -9.10
C SER A 148 -9.03 4.25 -8.80
N PRO A 149 -9.82 3.69 -9.74
CA PRO A 149 -11.19 3.27 -9.48
C PRO A 149 -11.32 2.38 -8.24
N ALA A 150 -10.36 1.49 -8.04
CA ALA A 150 -10.30 0.62 -6.86
C ALA A 150 -10.01 1.35 -5.54
N LEU A 151 -9.59 2.60 -5.56
CA LEU A 151 -9.33 3.39 -4.37
C LEU A 151 -10.14 4.70 -4.34
N ALA A 152 -11.16 4.79 -5.19
CA ALA A 152 -11.97 5.99 -5.33
C ALA A 152 -12.71 6.39 -4.05
N PHE A 153 -13.00 5.44 -3.16
CA PHE A 153 -13.57 5.69 -1.84
C PHE A 153 -12.59 6.33 -0.84
N ILE A 154 -11.30 6.35 -1.18
CA ILE A 154 -10.23 7.00 -0.40
C ILE A 154 -9.58 8.07 -1.29
N GLN A 155 -10.21 9.22 -1.43
CA GLN A 155 -9.66 10.31 -2.24
C GLN A 155 -9.62 11.63 -1.45
N GLY A 156 -8.88 12.60 -1.96
CA GLY A 156 -8.82 13.95 -1.39
C GLY A 156 -8.29 13.98 0.05
N ALA A 157 -9.08 14.56 0.94
CA ALA A 157 -8.70 14.76 2.35
C ALA A 157 -8.47 13.43 3.09
N GLU A 158 -9.21 12.37 2.77
CA GLU A 158 -9.07 11.07 3.42
C GLU A 158 -7.76 10.39 3.04
N ALA A 159 -7.38 10.40 1.76
CA ALA A 159 -6.07 9.91 1.32
C ALA A 159 -4.92 10.66 2.01
N THR A 160 -5.03 11.98 2.11
CA THR A 160 -4.04 12.81 2.81
C THR A 160 -3.92 12.42 4.29
N THR A 161 -5.04 12.17 4.97
CA THR A 161 -5.07 11.74 6.37
C THR A 161 -4.41 10.38 6.55
N ILE A 162 -4.77 9.40 5.72
CA ILE A 162 -4.18 8.05 5.75
C ILE A 162 -2.67 8.12 5.53
N ILE A 163 -2.22 8.87 4.53
CA ILE A 163 -0.79 9.05 4.24
C ILE A 163 -0.07 9.68 5.43
N ALA A 164 -0.62 10.74 6.02
CA ALA A 164 -0.02 11.39 7.19
C ALA A 164 0.11 10.42 8.38
N ASN A 165 -0.93 9.66 8.68
CA ASN A 165 -0.92 8.67 9.76
C ASN A 165 0.12 7.56 9.50
N LEU A 166 0.19 7.03 8.29
CA LEU A 166 1.19 6.03 7.90
C LEU A 166 2.62 6.56 8.05
N LEU A 167 2.89 7.77 7.56
CA LEU A 167 4.21 8.40 7.65
C LEU A 167 4.62 8.75 9.07
N ASN A 168 3.67 9.01 9.98
CA ASN A 168 3.94 9.26 11.38
C ASN A 168 4.34 7.98 12.14
N ILE A 169 3.74 6.84 11.80
CA ILE A 169 3.92 5.57 12.52
C ILE A 169 5.11 4.77 11.98
N TYR A 170 5.31 4.77 10.65
CA TYR A 170 6.21 3.84 10.00
C TYR A 170 7.41 4.50 9.35
N THR A 171 8.49 3.71 9.23
CA THR A 171 9.66 4.09 8.41
C THR A 171 9.28 4.13 6.95
N PHE A 172 9.78 5.12 6.21
CA PHE A 172 9.45 5.35 4.82
C PHE A 172 10.70 5.67 3.99
N ASN A 173 10.87 5.01 2.87
CA ASN A 173 11.98 5.23 1.97
C ASN A 173 11.60 6.21 0.85
N TRP A 174 11.90 7.48 1.06
CA TRP A 174 11.56 8.57 0.13
C TRP A 174 12.15 8.37 -1.27
N SER A 175 13.37 7.85 -1.40
CA SER A 175 14.00 7.59 -2.71
C SER A 175 13.25 6.52 -3.50
N LYS A 176 12.78 5.45 -2.84
CA LYS A 176 11.95 4.42 -3.49
C LYS A 176 10.59 4.97 -3.89
N ALA A 177 9.96 5.74 -3.00
CA ALA A 177 8.68 6.38 -3.27
C ALA A 177 8.76 7.35 -4.45
N SER A 178 9.79 8.21 -4.50
CA SER A 178 9.98 9.18 -5.58
C SER A 178 10.19 8.50 -6.94
N ARG A 179 11.00 7.42 -7.00
CA ARG A 179 11.19 6.65 -8.24
C ARG A 179 9.88 6.03 -8.75
N TYR A 180 9.13 5.39 -7.85
CA TYR A 180 7.85 4.81 -8.21
C TYR A 180 6.81 5.88 -8.57
N ALA A 181 6.74 6.97 -7.83
CA ALA A 181 5.87 8.11 -8.12
C ALA A 181 6.16 8.74 -9.49
N SER A 182 7.44 8.82 -9.89
CA SER A 182 7.81 9.28 -11.24
C SER A 182 7.19 8.42 -12.34
N ARG A 183 7.19 7.09 -12.16
CA ARG A 183 6.54 6.15 -13.11
C ARG A 183 5.01 6.25 -13.12
N ARG A 184 4.44 6.71 -12.00
CA ARG A 184 3.00 6.92 -11.81
C ARG A 184 2.54 8.33 -12.19
N GLY A 185 3.46 9.23 -12.63
CA GLY A 185 3.15 10.63 -12.92
C GLY A 185 2.77 11.45 -11.67
N LYS A 186 3.21 11.00 -10.47
CA LYS A 186 2.89 11.62 -9.18
C LYS A 186 4.12 12.14 -8.43
N LYS A 187 5.22 12.40 -9.15
CA LYS A 187 6.49 12.83 -8.56
C LYS A 187 6.35 14.14 -7.76
N GLU A 188 5.69 15.13 -8.31
CA GLU A 188 5.49 16.44 -7.65
C GLU A 188 4.72 16.32 -6.35
N GLN A 189 3.66 15.46 -6.34
CA GLN A 189 2.86 15.25 -5.13
C GLN A 189 3.68 14.61 -4.02
N ILE A 190 4.51 13.60 -4.32
CA ILE A 190 5.35 12.95 -3.30
C ILE A 190 6.46 13.88 -2.79
N GLU A 191 7.03 14.72 -3.64
CA GLU A 191 8.01 15.73 -3.26
C GLU A 191 7.41 16.81 -2.36
N LYS A 192 6.18 17.25 -2.63
CA LYS A 192 5.44 18.17 -1.76
C LYS A 192 5.18 17.56 -0.38
N ILE A 193 4.75 16.29 -0.33
CA ILE A 193 4.56 15.57 0.93
C ILE A 193 5.88 15.47 1.69
N TYR A 194 6.98 15.18 1.02
CA TYR A 194 8.31 15.11 1.64
C TYR A 194 8.74 16.46 2.24
N SER A 195 8.52 17.55 1.53
CA SER A 195 8.86 18.90 2.00
C SER A 195 8.08 19.26 3.27
N ASN A 196 6.76 19.02 3.27
CA ASN A 196 5.89 19.25 4.43
C ASN A 196 6.29 18.35 5.62
N TYR A 197 6.60 17.08 5.34
CA TYR A 197 7.06 16.14 6.36
C TYR A 197 8.34 16.59 7.02
N ARG A 198 9.31 17.11 6.26
CA ARG A 198 10.56 17.64 6.81
C ARG A 198 10.35 18.87 7.68
N GLN A 199 9.49 19.81 7.27
CA GLN A 199 9.19 21.01 8.06
C GLN A 199 8.56 20.69 9.41
N ASN A 200 7.70 19.66 9.47
CA ASN A 200 7.00 19.27 10.71
C ASN A 200 7.84 18.39 11.65
N ASN A 201 9.00 17.90 11.20
CA ASN A 201 9.87 17.00 11.98
C ASN A 201 11.28 17.59 12.21
N GLN A 202 11.47 18.87 11.94
CA GLN A 202 12.65 19.65 12.36
C GLN A 202 12.38 20.34 13.69
#